data_10aaf8833670e3b09c48b1b4dae9dad0
#
_entry.id   10aaf8833670e3b09c48b1b4dae9dad0
#
_cell.length_a   1.000
_cell.length_b   1.000
_cell.length_c   1.000
_cell.angle_alpha   90.00
_cell.angle_beta   90.00
_cell.angle_gamma   90.00
#
_symmetry.space_group_name_H-M   'P 1'
#
loop_
_entity.id
_entity.type
_entity.pdbx_description
1 polymer ?
#
loop_
_entity_poly.entity_id
_entity_poly.type
_entity_poly.pdbx_seq_one_letter_code
_entity_poly.pdbx_strand_id
1 'polypeptide(L)'
;MDRFGWVGHPAPLAAAWDASVAPEDLVLLVGDLSWATKPHEATEDLRWIDARPGKKVLLKGNHDYWWGDSATKLRQLLSPTPSIVGFLHNGSALAVGPYLVAGSRLWTTPEAPPLPGGEMGDEPPSTDYVQREVVRLERSLGEARSLLRRSPGLTPVVATHFPPLYAGAQPTAFSPLIEAFRPAVCVYGHLHGPGIPAGFVGEHGGVRYVLASCDAARFRPVQLLPEPAPPL
;
A
#
# COMPACT_ATOMS: atom_id res chain seq x y z
N MET A 1 1.19 11.85 14.56
CA MET A 1 2.42 12.00 13.72
C MET A 1 3.58 12.65 14.48
N ASP A 2 3.31 13.22 15.65
CA ASP A 2 4.35 13.90 16.47
C ASP A 2 5.46 12.97 16.95
N ARG A 3 5.18 11.67 17.14
CA ARG A 3 6.19 10.66 17.53
C ARG A 3 7.34 10.53 16.52
N PHE A 4 7.13 10.88 15.26
CA PHE A 4 8.15 10.88 14.21
C PHE A 4 8.78 12.27 13.99
N GLY A 5 8.37 13.29 14.76
CA GLY A 5 8.86 14.66 14.60
C GLY A 5 8.41 15.34 13.29
N TRP A 6 7.35 14.88 12.67
CA TRP A 6 6.85 15.43 11.40
C TRP A 6 6.00 16.67 11.61
N VAL A 7 6.65 17.80 11.80
CA VAL A 7 5.97 19.09 11.97
C VAL A 7 5.51 19.63 10.61
N GLY A 8 4.19 19.90 10.49
CA GLY A 8 3.61 20.54 9.30
C GLY A 8 3.67 19.70 8.01
N HIS A 9 3.88 18.39 8.11
CA HIS A 9 4.06 17.46 6.98
C HIS A 9 2.94 17.44 5.93
N PRO A 10 1.65 17.76 6.22
CA PRO A 10 0.63 17.75 5.17
C PRO A 10 0.86 18.77 4.07
N ALA A 11 1.43 19.94 4.40
CA ALA A 11 1.65 21.00 3.42
C ALA A 11 2.73 20.65 2.37
N PRO A 12 3.96 20.23 2.74
CA PRO A 12 4.94 19.79 1.75
C PRO A 12 4.50 18.55 0.95
N LEU A 13 3.77 17.62 1.59
CA LEU A 13 3.21 16.47 0.88
C LEU A 13 2.18 16.90 -0.17
N ALA A 14 1.25 17.81 0.19
CA ALA A 14 0.27 18.34 -0.75
C ALA A 14 0.95 19.04 -1.93
N ALA A 15 1.90 19.94 -1.65
CA ALA A 15 2.60 20.68 -2.68
C ALA A 15 3.37 19.77 -3.66
N ALA A 16 4.05 18.74 -3.12
CA ALA A 16 4.76 17.78 -3.95
C ALA A 16 3.81 16.88 -4.76
N TRP A 17 2.68 16.48 -4.17
CA TRP A 17 1.66 15.67 -4.83
C TRP A 17 1.03 16.45 -5.99
N ASP A 18 0.55 17.68 -5.72
CA ASP A 18 -0.11 18.52 -6.70
C ASP A 18 0.80 18.91 -7.88
N ALA A 19 2.13 18.95 -7.64
CA ALA A 19 3.12 19.27 -8.66
C ALA A 19 3.55 18.07 -9.52
N SER A 20 3.35 16.82 -9.05
CA SER A 20 3.92 15.62 -9.68
C SER A 20 2.90 14.60 -10.18
N VAL A 21 1.63 14.71 -9.78
CA VAL A 21 0.58 13.76 -10.14
C VAL A 21 -0.43 14.42 -11.06
N ALA A 22 -0.68 13.81 -12.21
CA ALA A 22 -1.72 14.22 -13.16
C ALA A 22 -3.11 13.68 -12.75
N PRO A 23 -4.22 14.30 -13.18
CA PRO A 23 -5.58 13.85 -12.85
C PRO A 23 -5.89 12.41 -13.28
N GLU A 24 -5.26 11.92 -14.35
CA GLU A 24 -5.43 10.58 -14.90
C GLU A 24 -4.54 9.52 -14.25
N ASP A 25 -3.53 9.91 -13.49
CA ASP A 25 -2.61 8.99 -12.82
C ASP A 25 -3.33 8.11 -11.80
N LEU A 26 -2.81 6.91 -11.61
CA LEU A 26 -3.21 6.02 -10.53
C LEU A 26 -2.26 6.16 -9.35
N VAL A 27 -2.80 6.54 -8.20
CA VAL A 27 -2.07 6.69 -6.95
C VAL A 27 -2.45 5.56 -5.99
N LEU A 28 -1.45 4.82 -5.50
CA LEU A 28 -1.62 3.77 -4.51
C LEU A 28 -1.28 4.31 -3.12
N LEU A 29 -2.24 4.25 -2.19
CA LEU A 29 -2.01 4.58 -0.80
C LEU A 29 -1.92 3.29 0.01
N VAL A 30 -0.73 2.99 0.48
CA VAL A 30 -0.35 1.69 1.05
C VAL A 30 -0.57 1.58 2.57
N GLY A 31 -1.58 2.28 3.07
CA GLY A 31 -2.05 2.17 4.46
C GLY A 31 -1.63 3.31 5.37
N ASP A 32 -2.17 3.27 6.59
CA ASP A 32 -2.03 4.30 7.63
C ASP A 32 -2.47 5.69 7.17
N LEU A 33 -3.66 5.72 6.57
CA LEU A 33 -4.24 6.90 5.93
C LEU A 33 -4.81 7.88 6.96
N SER A 34 -5.33 7.34 8.06
CA SER A 34 -5.90 8.10 9.17
C SER A 34 -5.81 7.31 10.46
N TRP A 35 -5.41 7.98 11.54
CA TRP A 35 -5.37 7.37 12.89
C TRP A 35 -6.71 7.50 13.62
N ALA A 36 -7.77 7.85 12.91
CA ALA A 36 -9.13 7.85 13.43
C ALA A 36 -9.52 6.45 13.96
N THR A 37 -10.29 6.44 15.05
CA THR A 37 -10.81 5.18 15.61
C THR A 37 -12.18 4.82 15.05
N LYS A 38 -12.92 5.82 14.60
CA LYS A 38 -14.27 5.66 14.05
C LYS A 38 -14.36 6.14 12.61
N PRO A 39 -15.22 5.53 11.77
CA PRO A 39 -15.33 5.90 10.35
C PRO A 39 -15.60 7.39 10.09
N HIS A 40 -16.44 8.04 10.88
CA HIS A 40 -16.77 9.45 10.67
C HIS A 40 -15.61 10.40 11.01
N GLU A 41 -14.70 9.99 11.88
CA GLU A 41 -13.51 10.77 12.25
C GLU A 41 -12.48 10.79 11.12
N ALA A 42 -12.42 9.73 10.28
CA ALA A 42 -11.53 9.66 9.12
C ALA A 42 -11.97 10.55 7.94
N THR A 43 -13.18 11.12 8.00
CA THR A 43 -13.79 11.84 6.87
C THR A 43 -12.97 13.04 6.42
N GLU A 44 -12.33 13.75 7.34
CA GLU A 44 -11.50 14.92 7.01
C GLU A 44 -10.24 14.50 6.25
N ASP A 45 -9.54 13.47 6.73
CA ASP A 45 -8.35 12.92 6.07
C ASP A 45 -8.70 12.37 4.68
N LEU A 46 -9.81 11.64 4.56
CA LEU A 46 -10.27 11.11 3.28
C LEU A 46 -10.64 12.21 2.28
N ARG A 47 -11.25 13.31 2.73
CA ARG A 47 -11.51 14.48 1.88
C ARG A 47 -10.22 15.18 1.46
N TRP A 48 -9.25 15.27 2.37
CA TRP A 48 -7.95 15.84 2.04
C TRP A 48 -7.26 15.01 0.96
N ILE A 49 -7.29 13.67 1.06
CA ILE A 49 -6.77 12.75 0.03
C ILE A 49 -7.55 12.92 -1.28
N ASP A 50 -8.87 12.97 -1.23
CA ASP A 50 -9.73 13.12 -2.41
C ASP A 50 -9.45 14.41 -3.18
N ALA A 51 -9.14 15.49 -2.48
CA ALA A 51 -8.84 16.79 -3.07
C ALA A 51 -7.51 16.81 -3.86
N ARG A 52 -6.64 15.82 -3.72
CA ARG A 52 -5.39 15.74 -4.49
C ARG A 52 -5.64 15.18 -5.89
N PRO A 53 -4.80 15.51 -6.90
CA PRO A 53 -4.93 14.96 -8.24
C PRO A 53 -4.71 13.44 -8.28
N GLY A 54 -5.15 12.80 -9.35
CA GLY A 54 -5.03 11.37 -9.62
C GLY A 54 -6.20 10.53 -9.07
N LYS A 55 -6.35 9.31 -9.58
CA LYS A 55 -7.31 8.30 -9.11
C LYS A 55 -6.65 7.49 -7.99
N LYS A 56 -7.32 7.35 -6.85
CA LYS A 56 -6.72 6.70 -5.67
C LYS A 56 -7.26 5.30 -5.47
N VAL A 57 -6.36 4.37 -5.18
CA VAL A 57 -6.67 3.04 -4.63
C VAL A 57 -6.08 2.96 -3.23
N LEU A 58 -6.94 2.61 -2.28
CA LEU A 58 -6.57 2.55 -0.86
C LEU A 58 -6.26 1.12 -0.44
N LEU A 59 -5.29 0.98 0.46
CA LEU A 59 -5.01 -0.22 1.22
C LEU A 59 -5.07 0.12 2.72
N LYS A 60 -5.55 -0.81 3.53
CA LYS A 60 -5.58 -0.67 5.00
C LYS A 60 -4.17 -0.85 5.58
N GLY A 61 -3.75 0.07 6.47
CA GLY A 61 -2.61 -0.10 7.36
C GLY A 61 -2.99 -0.66 8.74
N ASN A 62 -2.05 -0.73 9.66
CA ASN A 62 -2.32 -1.20 11.03
C ASN A 62 -2.98 -0.11 11.90
N HIS A 63 -2.76 1.16 11.61
CA HIS A 63 -3.37 2.28 12.32
C HIS A 63 -4.68 2.78 11.71
N ASP A 64 -5.17 2.20 10.61
CA ASP A 64 -6.48 2.52 10.05
C ASP A 64 -7.61 1.81 10.84
N TYR A 65 -7.79 2.16 12.12
CA TYR A 65 -8.78 1.56 13.01
C TYR A 65 -10.22 1.82 12.56
N TRP A 66 -10.44 2.95 11.88
CA TRP A 66 -11.72 3.33 11.27
C TRP A 66 -12.17 2.39 10.14
N TRP A 67 -11.23 1.66 9.55
CA TRP A 67 -11.47 0.74 8.45
C TRP A 67 -12.07 -0.58 8.96
N GLY A 68 -13.39 -0.68 8.91
CA GLY A 68 -14.11 -1.86 9.37
C GLY A 68 -14.04 -3.05 8.39
N ASP A 69 -14.64 -4.18 8.80
CA ASP A 69 -14.61 -5.43 8.02
C ASP A 69 -15.66 -5.49 6.89
N SER A 70 -16.59 -4.53 6.84
CA SER A 70 -17.65 -4.50 5.83
C SER A 70 -17.27 -3.66 4.61
N ALA A 71 -17.03 -4.31 3.47
CA ALA A 71 -16.80 -3.62 2.21
C ALA A 71 -17.97 -2.70 1.79
N THR A 72 -19.20 -3.06 2.13
CA THR A 72 -20.37 -2.22 1.84
C THR A 72 -20.35 -0.92 2.65
N LYS A 73 -20.08 -0.99 3.96
CA LYS A 73 -19.97 0.20 4.80
C LYS A 73 -18.80 1.08 4.36
N LEU A 74 -17.69 0.48 3.96
CA LEU A 74 -16.54 1.21 3.46
C LEU A 74 -16.87 1.94 2.14
N ARG A 75 -17.55 1.29 1.20
CA ARG A 75 -18.04 1.97 -0.03
C ARG A 75 -18.97 3.15 0.28
N GLN A 76 -19.85 2.99 1.26
CA GLN A 76 -20.75 4.08 1.69
C GLN A 76 -19.96 5.25 2.29
N LEU A 77 -18.94 4.98 3.12
CA LEU A 77 -18.06 5.99 3.68
C LEU A 77 -17.30 6.76 2.60
N LEU A 78 -16.80 6.04 1.59
CA LEU A 78 -16.01 6.59 0.47
C LEU A 78 -16.88 7.18 -0.65
N SER A 79 -18.20 7.07 -0.59
CA SER A 79 -19.07 7.58 -1.67
C SER A 79 -18.96 9.08 -1.93
N PRO A 80 -18.63 9.95 -0.93
CA PRO A 80 -18.41 11.38 -1.17
C PRO A 80 -17.03 11.76 -1.71
N THR A 81 -16.16 10.78 -1.98
CA THR A 81 -14.77 10.98 -2.40
C THR A 81 -14.53 10.37 -3.80
N PRO A 82 -14.97 11.05 -4.87
CA PRO A 82 -15.04 10.46 -6.23
C PRO A 82 -13.68 10.09 -6.83
N SER A 83 -12.59 10.70 -6.39
CA SER A 83 -11.25 10.35 -6.86
C SER A 83 -10.70 9.07 -6.22
N ILE A 84 -11.32 8.59 -5.12
CA ILE A 84 -11.01 7.29 -4.53
C ILE A 84 -11.81 6.22 -5.29
N VAL A 85 -11.21 5.67 -6.32
CA VAL A 85 -11.88 4.76 -7.27
C VAL A 85 -11.95 3.32 -6.78
N GLY A 86 -11.24 2.97 -5.71
CA GLY A 86 -11.26 1.62 -5.17
C GLY A 86 -10.41 1.43 -3.92
N PHE A 87 -10.49 0.24 -3.37
CA PHE A 87 -9.71 -0.17 -2.21
C PHE A 87 -9.48 -1.69 -2.21
N LEU A 88 -8.34 -2.12 -1.68
CA LEU A 88 -8.05 -3.54 -1.44
C LEU A 88 -8.63 -3.96 -0.09
N HIS A 89 -9.47 -4.98 -0.10
CA HIS A 89 -10.16 -5.45 1.12
C HIS A 89 -10.29 -6.97 1.13
N ASN A 90 -9.82 -7.60 2.20
CA ASN A 90 -9.96 -9.04 2.47
C ASN A 90 -9.59 -9.96 1.28
N GLY A 91 -8.51 -9.63 0.57
CA GLY A 91 -8.01 -10.44 -0.54
C GLY A 91 -8.68 -10.13 -1.88
N SER A 92 -9.18 -8.90 -2.06
CA SER A 92 -9.65 -8.45 -3.38
C SER A 92 -8.49 -8.00 -4.27
N ALA A 93 -8.74 -7.97 -5.58
CA ALA A 93 -7.94 -7.29 -6.58
C ALA A 93 -8.87 -6.45 -7.47
N LEU A 94 -8.32 -5.41 -8.10
CA LEU A 94 -9.11 -4.55 -8.99
C LEU A 94 -8.30 -4.05 -10.18
N ALA A 95 -8.97 -3.89 -11.32
CA ALA A 95 -8.40 -3.24 -12.50
C ALA A 95 -8.79 -1.76 -12.50
N VAL A 96 -7.81 -0.88 -12.72
CA VAL A 96 -8.00 0.57 -12.86
C VAL A 96 -7.17 1.04 -14.04
N GLY A 97 -7.84 1.45 -15.12
CA GLY A 97 -7.16 1.77 -16.37
C GLY A 97 -6.31 0.60 -16.87
N PRO A 98 -5.04 0.81 -17.23
CA PRO A 98 -4.15 -0.25 -17.71
C PRO A 98 -3.53 -1.10 -16.57
N TYR A 99 -3.84 -0.81 -15.31
CA TYR A 99 -3.22 -1.44 -14.16
C TYR A 99 -4.13 -2.44 -13.48
N LEU A 100 -3.55 -3.51 -12.97
CA LEU A 100 -4.19 -4.47 -12.07
C LEU A 100 -3.53 -4.38 -10.71
N VAL A 101 -4.28 -3.94 -9.69
CA VAL A 101 -3.79 -3.79 -8.33
C VAL A 101 -4.26 -4.97 -7.49
N ALA A 102 -3.32 -5.66 -6.87
CA ALA A 102 -3.54 -6.75 -5.92
C ALA A 102 -2.71 -6.54 -4.66
N GLY A 103 -3.01 -7.27 -3.60
CA GLY A 103 -2.23 -7.23 -2.36
C GLY A 103 -3.08 -7.38 -1.11
N SER A 104 -2.43 -7.27 0.02
CA SER A 104 -3.06 -7.23 1.34
C SER A 104 -2.21 -6.42 2.31
N ARG A 105 -2.76 -6.19 3.52
CA ARG A 105 -2.04 -5.44 4.56
C ARG A 105 -0.72 -6.12 4.96
N LEU A 106 -0.67 -7.44 4.96
CA LEU A 106 0.34 -8.28 5.57
C LEU A 106 0.41 -8.07 7.10
N TRP A 107 1.50 -8.56 7.71
CA TRP A 107 1.77 -8.45 9.14
C TRP A 107 3.26 -8.63 9.43
N THR A 108 3.71 -8.20 10.61
CA THR A 108 5.06 -8.48 11.10
C THR A 108 5.29 -9.98 11.21
N THR A 109 6.35 -10.47 10.57
CA THR A 109 6.75 -11.87 10.61
C THR A 109 7.92 -12.09 11.58
N PRO A 110 8.19 -13.34 12.03
CA PRO A 110 9.32 -13.64 12.90
C PRO A 110 10.69 -13.24 12.32
N GLU A 111 10.81 -13.13 11.01
CA GLU A 111 12.02 -12.73 10.30
C GLU A 111 12.27 -11.23 10.33
N ALA A 112 11.30 -10.44 10.84
CA ALA A 112 11.47 -8.99 10.96
C ALA A 112 12.69 -8.66 11.83
N PRO A 113 13.65 -7.87 11.35
CA PRO A 113 14.79 -7.47 12.16
C PRO A 113 14.31 -6.59 13.32
N PRO A 114 15.00 -6.62 14.47
CA PRO A 114 14.75 -5.66 15.53
C PRO A 114 14.91 -4.23 15.01
N LEU A 115 13.90 -3.39 15.21
CA LEU A 115 14.02 -1.98 14.84
C LEU A 115 14.83 -1.21 15.88
N PRO A 116 15.67 -0.25 15.45
CA PRO A 116 16.39 0.62 16.37
C PRO A 116 15.43 1.32 17.35
N GLY A 117 15.76 1.33 18.64
CA GLY A 117 14.93 1.93 19.68
C GLY A 117 13.95 0.97 20.37
N GLY A 118 13.99 -0.33 20.05
CA GLY A 118 13.07 -1.33 20.63
C GLY A 118 11.66 -1.23 20.09
N GLU A 119 11.43 -0.37 19.14
CA GLU A 119 10.21 -0.27 18.38
C GLU A 119 10.21 -1.36 17.28
N MET A 120 10.00 -2.60 17.68
CA MET A 120 9.20 -3.45 16.80
C MET A 120 7.91 -2.65 16.60
N GLY A 121 7.57 -2.32 15.37
CA GLY A 121 6.31 -1.62 15.12
C GLY A 121 5.24 -2.17 16.06
N ASP A 122 4.29 -1.37 16.49
CA ASP A 122 3.30 -1.68 17.55
C ASP A 122 2.64 -3.06 17.47
N GLU A 123 3.06 -3.87 16.51
CA GLU A 123 2.48 -5.15 16.10
C GLU A 123 3.52 -6.28 16.19
N PRO A 124 3.56 -7.01 17.32
CA PRO A 124 4.46 -8.14 17.47
C PRO A 124 4.17 -9.26 16.47
N PRO A 125 5.16 -10.08 16.10
CA PRO A 125 4.93 -11.26 15.27
C PRO A 125 3.84 -12.14 15.88
N SER A 126 2.87 -12.55 15.07
CA SER A 126 1.78 -13.42 15.45
C SER A 126 1.49 -14.42 14.35
N THR A 127 1.66 -15.71 14.64
CA THR A 127 1.42 -16.78 13.67
C THR A 127 0.00 -16.72 13.10
N ASP A 128 -1.00 -16.45 13.94
CA ASP A 128 -2.41 -16.38 13.51
C ASP A 128 -2.68 -15.19 12.59
N TYR A 129 -2.05 -14.04 12.86
CA TYR A 129 -2.17 -12.88 11.97
C TYR A 129 -1.43 -13.10 10.66
N VAL A 130 -0.21 -13.62 10.70
CA VAL A 130 0.57 -13.96 9.51
C VAL A 130 -0.21 -14.95 8.63
N GLN A 131 -0.74 -16.05 9.22
CA GLN A 131 -1.51 -17.04 8.45
C GLN A 131 -2.77 -16.45 7.81
N ARG A 132 -3.49 -15.58 8.51
CA ARG A 132 -4.66 -14.87 7.92
C ARG A 132 -4.26 -13.96 6.76
N GLU A 133 -3.15 -13.26 6.88
CA GLU A 133 -2.68 -12.38 5.80
C GLU A 133 -2.11 -13.17 4.62
N VAL A 134 -1.50 -14.35 4.84
CA VAL A 134 -1.12 -15.29 3.76
C VAL A 134 -2.37 -15.66 2.94
N VAL A 135 -3.44 -16.11 3.60
CA VAL A 135 -4.69 -16.48 2.92
C VAL A 135 -5.31 -15.28 2.17
N ARG A 136 -5.27 -14.07 2.74
CA ARG A 136 -5.76 -12.85 2.09
C ARG A 136 -4.92 -12.50 0.85
N LEU A 137 -3.60 -12.60 0.96
CA LEU A 137 -2.71 -12.36 -0.17
C LEU A 137 -2.94 -13.38 -1.28
N GLU A 138 -2.99 -14.67 -0.97
CA GLU A 138 -3.27 -15.74 -1.95
C GLU A 138 -4.60 -15.51 -2.69
N ARG A 139 -5.65 -15.11 -1.97
CA ARG A 139 -6.95 -14.78 -2.58
C ARG A 139 -6.83 -13.59 -3.53
N SER A 140 -6.15 -12.52 -3.10
CA SER A 140 -5.95 -11.32 -3.93
C SER A 140 -5.18 -11.65 -5.21
N LEU A 141 -4.08 -12.40 -5.09
CA LEU A 141 -3.28 -12.84 -6.24
C LEU A 141 -4.06 -13.82 -7.13
N GLY A 142 -4.91 -14.67 -6.55
CA GLY A 142 -5.81 -15.58 -7.29
C GLY A 142 -6.86 -14.81 -8.09
N GLU A 143 -7.49 -13.80 -7.50
CA GLU A 143 -8.41 -12.90 -8.18
C GLU A 143 -7.71 -12.11 -9.30
N ALA A 144 -6.51 -11.59 -9.01
CA ALA A 144 -5.68 -10.90 -9.99
C ALA A 144 -5.34 -11.80 -11.19
N ARG A 145 -4.94 -13.06 -10.99
CA ARG A 145 -4.73 -14.02 -12.08
C ARG A 145 -6.00 -14.24 -12.91
N SER A 146 -7.17 -14.24 -12.26
CA SER A 146 -8.45 -14.35 -12.98
C SER A 146 -8.75 -13.12 -13.82
N LEU A 147 -8.44 -11.93 -13.33
CA LEU A 147 -8.56 -10.68 -14.09
C LEU A 147 -7.60 -10.65 -15.28
N LEU A 148 -6.33 -11.05 -15.11
CA LEU A 148 -5.33 -11.13 -16.18
C LEU A 148 -5.75 -12.09 -17.29
N ARG A 149 -6.37 -13.24 -16.97
CA ARG A 149 -6.90 -14.14 -18.00
C ARG A 149 -8.00 -13.52 -18.85
N ARG A 150 -8.81 -12.62 -18.27
CA ARG A 150 -9.87 -11.90 -18.98
C ARG A 150 -9.37 -10.66 -19.70
N SER A 151 -8.29 -10.06 -19.21
CA SER A 151 -7.70 -8.82 -19.73
C SER A 151 -6.17 -8.91 -19.68
N PRO A 152 -5.54 -9.63 -20.66
CA PRO A 152 -4.09 -9.92 -20.63
C PRO A 152 -3.19 -8.69 -20.75
N GLY A 153 -3.73 -7.56 -21.21
CA GLY A 153 -2.97 -6.30 -21.37
C GLY A 153 -2.79 -5.49 -20.08
N LEU A 154 -3.36 -5.94 -18.95
CA LEU A 154 -3.19 -5.23 -17.68
C LEU A 154 -1.77 -5.43 -17.11
N THR A 155 -1.20 -4.35 -16.59
CA THR A 155 0.08 -4.38 -15.88
C THR A 155 -0.17 -4.69 -14.39
N PRO A 156 0.29 -5.85 -13.87
CA PRO A 156 0.06 -6.21 -12.48
C PRO A 156 1.00 -5.47 -11.53
N VAL A 157 0.42 -4.90 -10.47
CA VAL A 157 1.10 -4.23 -9.36
C VAL A 157 0.63 -4.86 -8.06
N VAL A 158 1.55 -5.12 -7.13
CA VAL A 158 1.22 -5.57 -5.78
C VAL A 158 1.44 -4.42 -4.81
N ALA A 159 0.43 -4.14 -3.97
CA ALA A 159 0.49 -3.18 -2.89
C ALA A 159 0.33 -3.90 -1.55
N THR A 160 1.25 -3.64 -0.61
CA THR A 160 1.18 -4.16 0.75
C THR A 160 1.42 -3.03 1.76
N HIS A 161 1.04 -3.22 3.02
CA HIS A 161 1.37 -2.25 4.06
C HIS A 161 2.67 -2.64 4.75
N PHE A 162 2.71 -3.82 5.36
CA PHE A 162 3.94 -4.35 5.94
C PHE A 162 4.93 -4.79 4.86
N PRO A 163 6.25 -4.77 5.16
CA PRO A 163 7.27 -5.26 4.25
C PRO A 163 7.07 -6.74 3.89
N PRO A 164 7.02 -7.10 2.62
CA PRO A 164 7.00 -8.50 2.21
C PRO A 164 8.40 -9.15 2.23
N LEU A 165 9.44 -8.33 2.29
CA LEU A 165 10.85 -8.73 2.24
C LEU A 165 11.67 -7.74 3.06
N TYR A 166 12.62 -8.22 3.86
CA TYR A 166 13.48 -7.38 4.69
C TYR A 166 14.87 -7.18 4.09
N ALA A 167 15.63 -6.24 4.65
CA ALA A 167 16.99 -5.92 4.23
C ALA A 167 17.87 -7.18 4.11
N GLY A 168 18.81 -7.17 3.17
CA GLY A 168 19.60 -8.36 2.86
C GLY A 168 18.83 -9.44 2.11
N ALA A 169 17.67 -9.11 1.52
CA ALA A 169 16.78 -10.04 0.85
C ALA A 169 16.28 -11.18 1.76
N GLN A 170 16.08 -10.87 3.05
CA GLN A 170 15.52 -11.82 4.01
C GLN A 170 14.06 -12.09 3.67
N PRO A 171 13.69 -13.30 3.19
CA PRO A 171 12.34 -13.62 2.78
C PRO A 171 11.41 -13.77 3.99
N THR A 172 10.12 -13.51 3.75
CA THR A 172 9.03 -13.75 4.72
C THR A 172 8.08 -14.82 4.17
N ALA A 173 7.01 -15.12 4.90
CA ALA A 173 5.94 -15.98 4.38
C ALA A 173 5.25 -15.39 3.12
N PHE A 174 5.45 -14.12 2.81
CA PHE A 174 4.74 -13.41 1.74
C PHE A 174 5.53 -13.26 0.45
N SER A 175 6.86 -13.07 0.53
CA SER A 175 7.69 -12.79 -0.65
C SER A 175 7.62 -13.90 -1.72
N PRO A 176 7.64 -15.22 -1.40
CA PRO A 176 7.53 -16.25 -2.42
C PRO A 176 6.20 -16.21 -3.20
N LEU A 177 5.10 -15.81 -2.55
CA LEU A 177 3.80 -15.68 -3.20
C LEU A 177 3.80 -14.53 -4.22
N ILE A 178 4.39 -13.40 -3.84
CA ILE A 178 4.52 -12.21 -4.70
C ILE A 178 5.44 -12.51 -5.88
N GLU A 179 6.57 -13.14 -5.63
CA GLU A 179 7.55 -13.51 -6.66
C GLU A 179 6.97 -14.53 -7.67
N ALA A 180 6.21 -15.52 -7.17
CA ALA A 180 5.50 -16.47 -8.04
C ALA A 180 4.37 -15.81 -8.87
N PHE A 181 3.86 -14.67 -8.43
CA PHE A 181 2.87 -13.88 -9.19
C PHE A 181 3.53 -13.01 -10.26
N ARG A 182 4.78 -12.57 -10.06
CA ARG A 182 5.59 -11.74 -10.96
C ARG A 182 4.91 -10.40 -11.31
N PRO A 183 4.59 -9.54 -10.34
CA PRO A 183 4.13 -8.21 -10.64
C PRO A 183 5.27 -7.36 -11.23
N ALA A 184 4.93 -6.31 -11.97
CA ALA A 184 5.91 -5.33 -12.44
C ALA A 184 6.61 -4.61 -11.28
N VAL A 185 5.89 -4.41 -10.18
CA VAL A 185 6.39 -3.80 -8.95
C VAL A 185 5.58 -4.25 -7.74
N CYS A 186 6.25 -4.38 -6.60
CA CYS A 186 5.63 -4.49 -5.28
C CYS A 186 5.97 -3.23 -4.48
N VAL A 187 4.93 -2.48 -4.06
CA VAL A 187 5.07 -1.28 -3.26
C VAL A 187 4.55 -1.52 -1.85
N TYR A 188 5.26 -1.00 -0.85
CA TYR A 188 4.87 -1.14 0.56
C TYR A 188 5.22 0.10 1.39
N GLY A 189 4.68 0.19 2.61
CA GLY A 189 4.86 1.30 3.54
C GLY A 189 5.35 0.85 4.90
N HIS A 190 4.67 1.29 5.97
CA HIS A 190 4.82 0.90 7.37
C HIS A 190 6.13 1.36 8.04
N LEU A 191 7.28 1.20 7.40
CA LEU A 191 8.58 1.51 7.99
C LEU A 191 8.88 3.01 7.96
N HIS A 192 9.13 3.59 9.12
CA HIS A 192 9.40 5.01 9.31
C HIS A 192 10.68 5.25 10.11
N GLY A 193 11.27 6.43 9.95
CA GLY A 193 12.43 6.87 10.73
C GLY A 193 13.57 5.85 10.78
N PRO A 194 13.99 5.42 11.99
CA PRO A 194 15.06 4.42 12.15
C PRO A 194 14.71 3.04 11.57
N GLY A 195 13.43 2.74 11.34
CA GLY A 195 12.97 1.47 10.74
C GLY A 195 13.16 1.38 9.22
N ILE A 196 13.32 2.51 8.52
CA ILE A 196 13.45 2.53 7.05
C ILE A 196 14.54 1.57 6.53
N PRO A 197 15.74 1.47 7.13
CA PRO A 197 16.78 0.55 6.65
C PRO A 197 16.44 -0.93 6.79
N ALA A 198 15.41 -1.29 7.55
CA ALA A 198 14.97 -2.67 7.71
C ALA A 198 14.21 -3.20 6.48
N GLY A 199 13.67 -2.33 5.64
CA GLY A 199 12.97 -2.71 4.42
C GLY A 199 13.90 -3.01 3.27
N PHE A 200 13.52 -3.97 2.43
CA PHE A 200 14.25 -4.25 1.19
C PHE A 200 13.77 -3.32 0.06
N VAL A 201 14.69 -2.64 -0.57
CA VAL A 201 14.47 -1.83 -1.78
C VAL A 201 15.39 -2.31 -2.88
N GLY A 202 14.84 -2.62 -4.05
CA GLY A 202 15.61 -3.14 -5.17
C GLY A 202 14.87 -4.26 -5.91
N GLU A 203 15.63 -5.09 -6.62
CA GLU A 203 15.08 -6.24 -7.36
C GLU A 203 15.42 -7.55 -6.65
N HIS A 204 14.43 -8.42 -6.48
CA HIS A 204 14.59 -9.77 -5.95
C HIS A 204 13.51 -10.69 -6.52
N GLY A 205 13.86 -11.93 -6.85
CA GLY A 205 12.92 -12.90 -7.42
C GLY A 205 12.22 -12.45 -8.72
N GLY A 206 12.81 -11.50 -9.46
CA GLY A 206 12.22 -10.91 -10.66
C GLY A 206 11.12 -9.87 -10.38
N VAL A 207 11.08 -9.36 -9.16
CA VAL A 207 10.14 -8.31 -8.71
C VAL A 207 10.91 -7.11 -8.20
N ARG A 208 10.52 -5.90 -8.61
CA ARG A 208 11.02 -4.66 -8.05
C ARG A 208 10.24 -4.29 -6.80
N TYR A 209 10.93 -4.13 -5.67
CA TYR A 209 10.36 -3.73 -4.38
C TYR A 209 10.64 -2.25 -4.09
N VAL A 210 9.61 -1.53 -3.67
CA VAL A 210 9.67 -0.08 -3.42
C VAL A 210 9.05 0.23 -2.07
N LEU A 211 9.80 0.91 -1.20
CA LEU A 211 9.29 1.48 0.05
C LEU A 211 8.75 2.88 -0.24
N ALA A 212 7.47 3.13 0.08
CA ALA A 212 6.77 4.38 -0.17
C ALA A 212 6.23 5.04 1.11
N SER A 213 6.85 4.77 2.27
CA SER A 213 6.56 5.53 3.49
C SER A 213 6.87 7.01 3.30
N CYS A 214 6.05 7.90 3.88
CA CYS A 214 6.12 9.34 3.62
C CYS A 214 7.51 9.94 3.83
N ASP A 215 8.18 9.59 4.93
CA ASP A 215 9.52 10.08 5.26
C ASP A 215 10.61 9.40 4.42
N ALA A 216 10.51 8.10 4.12
CA ALA A 216 11.40 7.41 3.19
C ALA A 216 11.33 8.05 1.80
N ALA A 217 10.14 8.45 1.36
CA ALA A 217 9.87 9.14 0.11
C ALA A 217 10.08 10.66 0.20
N ARG A 218 10.55 11.20 1.33
CA ARG A 218 10.75 12.64 1.57
C ARG A 218 9.48 13.47 1.31
N PHE A 219 8.33 12.96 1.74
CA PHE A 219 7.00 13.55 1.56
C PHE A 219 6.66 13.86 0.09
N ARG A 220 6.98 12.94 -0.81
CA ARG A 220 6.67 13.03 -2.25
C ARG A 220 6.08 11.74 -2.76
N PRO A 221 5.15 11.77 -3.72
CA PRO A 221 4.76 10.57 -4.46
C PRO A 221 5.97 9.91 -5.13
N VAL A 222 6.00 8.58 -5.12
CA VAL A 222 7.05 7.78 -5.76
C VAL A 222 6.49 7.22 -7.07
N GLN A 223 7.12 7.54 -8.19
CA GLN A 223 6.74 6.96 -9.47
C GLN A 223 7.13 5.49 -9.53
N LEU A 224 6.13 4.63 -9.63
CA LEU A 224 6.32 3.17 -9.64
C LEU A 224 6.58 2.62 -11.04
N LEU A 225 5.91 3.13 -12.04
CA LEU A 225 6.01 2.69 -13.44
C LEU A 225 6.20 3.92 -14.33
N PRO A 226 6.89 3.77 -15.47
CA PRO A 226 6.95 4.82 -16.46
C PRO A 226 5.54 5.14 -16.98
N GLU A 227 5.36 6.33 -17.53
CA GLU A 227 4.14 6.65 -18.25
C GLU A 227 3.88 5.61 -19.34
N PRO A 228 2.64 5.15 -19.51
CA PRO A 228 2.31 4.29 -20.65
C PRO A 228 2.65 5.06 -21.94
N ALA A 229 3.28 4.36 -22.90
CA ALA A 229 3.53 4.96 -24.20
C ALA A 229 2.21 5.51 -24.78
N PRO A 230 2.21 6.70 -25.41
CA PRO A 230 1.03 7.21 -26.05
C PRO A 230 0.48 6.18 -27.06
N PRO A 231 -0.83 6.06 -27.22
CA PRO A 231 -1.40 5.17 -28.22
C PRO A 231 -0.88 5.57 -29.60
N LEU A 232 -0.45 4.57 -30.36
CA LEU A 232 0.01 4.73 -31.76
C LEU A 232 -1.13 5.23 -32.66
#